data_af2f42a57f609b9474ff4ba9b302b6da
#
_entry.id   af2f42a57f609b9474ff4ba9b302b6da
#
_cell.length_a   1.000
_cell.length_b   1.000
_cell.length_c   1.000
_cell.angle_alpha   90.00
_cell.angle_beta   90.00
_cell.angle_gamma   90.00
#
_symmetry.space_group_name_H-M   'P 1'
#
loop_
_entity.id
_entity.type
_entity.pdbx_description
1 polymer ?
#
loop_
_entity_poly.entity_id
_entity_poly.type
_entity_poly.pdbx_seq_one_letter_code
_entity_poly.pdbx_strand_id
1 'polypeptide(L)'
;NSESSGLRQISGTGGAICFTMGAFRSKGGKAFICMSSTYRKGDKVVSRIRPQLEPGSTVTINRALAPYIVTEYGCVNLKGKALWQRAEALISIAHPDFREQLIKSAQEMGIWRRSNKR
;
A
#
# COMPACT_ATOMS: atom_id res chain seq x y z
N ASN A 1 2.53 -5.64 -3.87
CA ASN A 1 2.75 -6.60 -4.93
C ASN A 1 4.26 -6.80 -5.16
N SER A 2 4.73 -8.01 -5.05
CA SER A 2 6.11 -8.42 -5.38
C SER A 2 6.14 -9.41 -6.55
N GLU A 3 5.01 -9.72 -7.13
CA GLU A 3 4.80 -10.76 -8.13
C GLU A 3 5.00 -10.26 -9.56
N SER A 4 4.57 -9.02 -9.83
CA SER A 4 4.66 -8.42 -11.16
C SER A 4 5.07 -6.95 -11.12
N SER A 5 5.56 -6.45 -12.25
CA SER A 5 5.76 -5.03 -12.52
C SER A 5 5.04 -4.69 -13.83
N GLY A 6 3.87 -4.07 -13.71
CA GLY A 6 2.96 -3.93 -14.84
C GLY A 6 2.60 -5.31 -15.40
N LEU A 7 2.72 -5.47 -16.71
CA LEU A 7 2.44 -6.74 -17.42
C LEU A 7 3.54 -7.80 -17.24
N ARG A 8 4.72 -7.41 -16.73
CA ARG A 8 5.82 -8.35 -16.59
C ARG A 8 5.71 -9.14 -15.31
N GLN A 9 5.50 -10.46 -15.42
CA GLN A 9 5.62 -11.39 -14.30
C GLN A 9 7.08 -11.52 -13.88
N ILE A 10 7.37 -11.33 -12.60
CA ILE A 10 8.72 -11.40 -12.02
C ILE A 10 8.89 -12.67 -11.20
N SER A 11 7.89 -13.01 -10.41
CA SER A 11 7.87 -14.19 -9.54
C SER A 11 6.47 -14.80 -9.49
N GLY A 12 6.29 -15.90 -8.78
CA GLY A 12 4.96 -16.42 -8.44
C GLY A 12 4.39 -15.79 -7.17
N THR A 13 3.24 -16.29 -6.73
CA THR A 13 2.54 -15.83 -5.52
C THR A 13 3.36 -15.98 -4.25
N GLY A 14 4.26 -16.96 -4.20
CA GLY A 14 5.03 -17.30 -3.01
C GLY A 14 4.13 -17.63 -1.81
N GLY A 15 4.67 -17.49 -0.61
CA GLY A 15 3.96 -17.72 0.64
C GLY A 15 3.24 -16.49 1.22
N ALA A 16 3.24 -15.35 0.54
CA ALA A 16 2.77 -14.08 1.10
C ALA A 16 1.32 -14.14 1.60
N ILE A 17 0.41 -14.72 0.82
CA ILE A 17 -0.99 -14.86 1.22
C ILE A 17 -1.16 -15.86 2.36
N CYS A 18 -0.44 -16.99 2.34
CA CYS A 18 -0.50 -18.01 3.37
C CYS A 18 -0.02 -17.47 4.72
N PHE A 19 1.10 -16.75 4.74
CA PHE A 19 1.62 -16.12 5.95
C PHE A 19 0.68 -15.04 6.47
N THR A 20 0.10 -14.23 5.61
CA THR A 20 -0.86 -13.19 6.00
C THR A 20 -2.12 -13.81 6.60
N MET A 21 -2.65 -14.87 6.00
CA MET A 21 -3.81 -15.61 6.51
C MET A 21 -3.50 -16.32 7.83
N GLY A 22 -2.33 -16.94 7.93
CA GLY A 22 -1.86 -17.59 9.16
C GLY A 22 -1.76 -16.59 10.32
N ALA A 23 -1.14 -15.45 10.09
CA ALA A 23 -1.07 -14.38 11.08
C ALA A 23 -2.46 -13.85 11.46
N PHE A 24 -3.37 -13.74 10.49
CA PHE A 24 -4.74 -13.30 10.75
C PHE A 24 -5.52 -14.27 11.65
N ARG A 25 -5.29 -15.57 11.52
CA ARG A 25 -5.96 -16.62 12.30
C ARG A 25 -5.29 -16.90 13.66
N SER A 26 -4.02 -16.54 13.82
CA SER A 26 -3.28 -16.75 15.06
C SER A 26 -3.71 -15.75 16.12
N LYS A 27 -3.80 -16.21 17.38
CA LYS A 27 -4.11 -15.34 18.54
C LYS A 27 -3.02 -14.27 18.69
N GLY A 28 -3.41 -13.00 18.55
CA GLY A 28 -2.47 -11.87 18.59
C GLY A 28 -1.56 -11.75 17.37
N GLY A 29 -1.77 -12.57 16.34
CA GLY A 29 -0.94 -12.57 15.14
C GLY A 29 -1.01 -11.27 14.35
N LYS A 30 0.14 -10.84 13.84
CA LYS A 30 0.29 -9.63 13.02
C LYS A 30 1.16 -9.95 11.81
N ALA A 31 0.75 -9.49 10.63
CA ALA A 31 1.57 -9.56 9.43
C ALA A 31 2.01 -8.15 9.03
N PHE A 32 3.26 -8.00 8.65
CA PHE A 32 3.85 -6.73 8.24
C PHE A 32 4.36 -6.84 6.81
N ILE A 33 3.95 -5.90 5.95
CA ILE A 33 4.56 -5.70 4.64
C ILE A 33 5.51 -4.51 4.77
N CYS A 34 6.80 -4.80 4.73
CA CYS A 34 7.85 -3.80 4.85
C CYS A 34 8.39 -3.44 3.46
N MET A 35 8.53 -2.15 3.20
CA MET A 35 9.09 -1.65 1.95
C MET A 35 9.70 -0.26 2.17
N SER A 36 10.71 0.10 1.37
CA SER A 36 11.11 1.50 1.27
C SER A 36 9.99 2.31 0.63
N SER A 37 9.78 3.56 1.05
CA SER A 37 8.74 4.44 0.49
C SER A 37 8.99 4.81 -0.97
N THR A 38 10.26 4.75 -1.40
CA THR A 38 10.69 5.10 -2.76
C THR A 38 11.63 4.06 -3.35
N TYR A 39 11.86 4.14 -4.65
CA TYR A 39 12.92 3.44 -5.37
C TYR A 39 13.47 4.33 -6.49
N ARG A 40 14.66 4.01 -6.98
CA ARG A 40 15.24 4.68 -8.14
C ARG A 40 14.89 3.94 -9.43
N LYS A 41 14.52 4.70 -10.46
CA LYS A 41 14.35 4.24 -11.84
C LYS A 41 15.20 5.15 -12.74
N GLY A 42 16.41 4.70 -13.03
CA GLY A 42 17.45 5.58 -13.60
C GLY A 42 17.76 6.71 -12.62
N ASP A 43 17.76 7.95 -13.10
CA ASP A 43 18.03 9.15 -12.28
C ASP A 43 16.80 9.66 -11.51
N LYS A 44 15.63 9.04 -11.70
CA LYS A 44 14.38 9.48 -11.06
C LYS A 44 14.11 8.70 -9.79
N VAL A 45 13.72 9.41 -8.74
CA VAL A 45 13.13 8.83 -7.52
C VAL A 45 11.63 8.69 -7.74
N VAL A 46 11.08 7.52 -7.43
CA VAL A 46 9.67 7.18 -7.66
C VAL A 46 9.07 6.65 -6.37
N SER A 47 7.87 7.10 -6.02
CA SER A 47 7.12 6.58 -4.86
C SER A 47 6.67 5.13 -5.09
N ARG A 48 6.80 4.29 -4.04
CA ARG A 48 6.17 2.96 -4.01
C ARG A 48 4.71 3.02 -3.58
N ILE A 49 4.33 4.05 -2.81
CA ILE A 49 2.93 4.31 -2.50
C ILE A 49 2.34 5.10 -3.66
N ARG A 50 1.34 4.52 -4.31
CA ARG A 50 0.76 5.02 -5.55
C ARG A 50 -0.76 5.09 -5.47
N PRO A 51 -1.42 6.02 -6.19
CA PRO A 51 -2.87 6.07 -6.26
C PRO A 51 -3.48 4.80 -6.87
N GLN A 52 -2.80 4.26 -7.89
CA GLN A 52 -3.20 3.04 -8.60
C GLN A 52 -1.98 2.18 -8.92
N LEU A 53 -2.19 0.89 -9.01
CA LEU A 53 -1.18 -0.03 -9.54
C LEU A 53 -1.00 0.21 -11.04
N GLU A 54 0.17 -0.12 -11.56
CA GLU A 54 0.39 -0.10 -13.01
C GLU A 54 -0.56 -1.08 -13.71
N PRO A 55 -1.10 -0.74 -14.90
CA PRO A 55 -1.95 -1.63 -15.66
C PRO A 55 -1.31 -3.02 -15.83
N GLY A 56 -2.10 -4.07 -15.63
CA GLY A 56 -1.63 -5.45 -15.69
C GLY A 56 -0.94 -5.99 -14.43
N SER A 57 -0.77 -5.15 -13.39
CA SER A 57 -0.19 -5.61 -12.12
C SER A 57 -1.15 -6.55 -11.37
N THR A 58 -0.60 -7.63 -10.84
CA THR A 58 -1.31 -8.58 -9.99
C THR A 58 -1.54 -8.03 -8.59
N VAL A 59 -2.67 -8.38 -7.98
CA VAL A 59 -2.96 -8.13 -6.56
C VAL A 59 -2.85 -9.43 -5.80
N THR A 60 -1.68 -9.72 -5.24
CA THR A 60 -1.42 -10.96 -4.49
C THR A 60 -2.16 -10.99 -3.16
N ILE A 61 -2.10 -9.91 -2.39
CA ILE A 61 -2.82 -9.77 -1.12
C ILE A 61 -3.97 -8.79 -1.32
N ASN A 62 -5.20 -9.27 -1.24
CA ASN A 62 -6.37 -8.41 -1.39
C ASN A 62 -6.52 -7.47 -0.16
N ARG A 63 -7.31 -6.40 -0.33
CA ARG A 63 -7.46 -5.37 0.72
C ARG A 63 -8.13 -5.87 2.00
N ALA A 64 -8.90 -6.96 1.96
CA ALA A 64 -9.53 -7.50 3.16
C ALA A 64 -8.52 -8.17 4.10
N LEU A 65 -7.44 -8.71 3.53
CA LEU A 65 -6.34 -9.32 4.25
C LEU A 65 -5.15 -8.37 4.45
N ALA A 66 -5.19 -7.17 3.86
CA ALA A 66 -4.07 -6.24 3.92
C ALA A 66 -3.69 -5.92 5.37
N PRO A 67 -2.45 -6.24 5.76
CA PRO A 67 -1.99 -6.16 7.15
C PRO A 67 -1.44 -4.78 7.48
N TYR A 68 -0.48 -4.77 8.40
CA TYR A 68 0.36 -3.60 8.66
C TYR A 68 1.29 -3.32 7.48
N ILE A 69 1.38 -2.07 7.06
CA ILE A 69 2.34 -1.57 6.07
C ILE A 69 3.37 -0.74 6.80
N VAL A 70 4.64 -0.99 6.48
CA VAL A 70 5.79 -0.33 7.12
C VAL A 70 6.67 0.30 6.07
N THR A 71 7.04 1.54 6.30
CA THR A 71 8.11 2.23 5.57
C THR A 71 9.07 2.87 6.59
N GLU A 72 10.11 3.52 6.11
CA GLU A 72 11.02 4.31 6.95
C GLU A 72 10.34 5.50 7.64
N TYR A 73 9.13 5.86 7.23
CA TYR A 73 8.34 6.95 7.82
C TYR A 73 7.28 6.48 8.82
N GLY A 74 7.13 5.19 9.03
CA GLY A 74 6.23 4.66 10.05
C GLY A 74 5.54 3.35 9.69
N CYS A 75 4.61 2.97 10.55
CA CYS A 75 3.83 1.74 10.46
C CYS A 75 2.34 2.05 10.58
N VAL A 76 1.53 1.56 9.66
CA VAL A 76 0.08 1.75 9.68
C VAL A 76 -0.65 0.42 9.53
N ASN A 77 -1.77 0.30 10.25
CA ASN A 77 -2.67 -0.84 10.11
C ASN A 77 -3.82 -0.47 9.17
N LEU A 78 -4.01 -1.24 8.11
CA LEU A 78 -5.04 -1.00 7.09
C LEU A 78 -6.31 -1.85 7.29
N LYS A 79 -6.29 -2.79 8.25
CA LYS A 79 -7.43 -3.68 8.49
C LYS A 79 -8.60 -2.93 9.11
N GLY A 80 -9.81 -3.20 8.62
CA GLY A 80 -11.04 -2.62 9.17
C GLY A 80 -11.24 -1.12 8.91
N LYS A 81 -10.39 -0.51 8.06
CA LYS A 81 -10.47 0.91 7.74
C LYS A 81 -11.29 1.17 6.47
N ALA A 82 -12.07 2.23 6.48
CA ALA A 82 -12.74 2.77 5.30
C ALA A 82 -11.71 3.21 4.25
N LEU A 83 -12.12 3.35 2.99
CA LEU A 83 -11.21 3.64 1.87
C LEU A 83 -10.41 4.94 2.09
N TRP A 84 -11.07 6.01 2.55
CA TRP A 84 -10.40 7.27 2.85
C TRP A 84 -9.40 7.18 4.00
N GLN A 85 -9.72 6.40 5.05
CA GLN A 85 -8.80 6.16 6.17
C GLN A 85 -7.57 5.37 5.74
N ARG A 86 -7.74 4.43 4.79
CA ARG A 86 -6.62 3.68 4.21
C ARG A 86 -5.72 4.59 3.39
N ALA A 87 -6.31 5.47 2.58
CA ALA A 87 -5.55 6.46 1.80
C ALA A 87 -4.77 7.40 2.72
N GLU A 88 -5.41 7.95 3.75
CA GLU A 88 -4.75 8.82 4.74
C GLU A 88 -3.59 8.11 5.44
N ALA A 89 -3.81 6.88 5.90
CA ALA A 89 -2.79 6.07 6.55
C ALA A 89 -1.59 5.78 5.62
N LEU A 90 -1.82 5.42 4.36
CA LEU A 90 -0.75 5.16 3.41
C LEU A 90 0.00 6.45 3.06
N ILE A 91 -0.68 7.57 2.89
CA ILE A 91 -0.07 8.87 2.60
C ILE A 91 0.82 9.31 3.78
N SER A 92 0.41 9.06 5.03
CA SER A 92 1.20 9.44 6.21
C SER A 92 2.57 8.78 6.27
N ILE A 93 2.72 7.57 5.72
CA ILE A 93 3.97 6.81 5.66
C ILE A 93 4.67 6.89 4.29
N ALA A 94 4.17 7.70 3.35
CA ALA A 94 4.84 7.99 2.09
C ALA A 94 6.01 8.94 2.29
N HIS A 95 6.96 8.94 1.35
CA HIS A 95 8.02 9.93 1.32
C HIS A 95 7.43 11.35 1.25
N PRO A 96 7.91 12.32 2.06
CA PRO A 96 7.33 13.67 2.14
C PRO A 96 7.10 14.35 0.79
N ASP A 97 8.06 14.27 -0.12
CA ASP A 97 7.99 14.92 -1.45
C ASP A 97 6.81 14.44 -2.32
N PHE A 98 6.24 13.28 -2.02
CA PHE A 98 5.13 12.71 -2.78
C PHE A 98 3.78 12.86 -2.10
N ARG A 99 3.71 13.28 -0.84
CA ARG A 99 2.45 13.32 -0.07
C ARG A 99 1.42 14.25 -0.67
N GLU A 100 1.84 15.45 -1.08
CA GLU A 100 0.94 16.44 -1.65
C GLU A 100 0.31 15.94 -2.97
N GLN A 101 1.11 15.34 -3.84
CA GLN A 101 0.62 14.72 -5.06
C GLN A 101 -0.35 13.57 -4.79
N LEU A 102 -0.07 12.74 -3.78
CA LEU A 102 -0.96 11.63 -3.39
C LEU A 102 -2.28 12.13 -2.83
N ILE A 103 -2.27 13.21 -2.03
CA ILE A 103 -3.49 13.88 -1.54
C ILE A 103 -4.34 14.37 -2.71
N LYS A 104 -3.73 15.07 -3.66
CA LYS A 104 -4.41 15.56 -4.86
C LYS A 104 -5.06 14.42 -5.63
N SER A 105 -4.32 13.35 -5.89
CA SER A 105 -4.84 12.16 -6.56
C SER A 105 -6.01 11.52 -5.80
N ALA A 106 -5.94 11.42 -4.48
CA ALA A 106 -7.02 10.89 -3.66
C ALA A 106 -8.29 11.76 -3.71
N GLN A 107 -8.14 13.09 -3.82
CA GLN A 107 -9.23 14.03 -4.02
C GLN A 107 -9.86 13.87 -5.41
N GLU A 108 -9.05 13.81 -6.46
CA GLU A 108 -9.51 13.61 -7.85
C GLU A 108 -10.28 12.28 -8.00
N MET A 109 -9.83 11.23 -7.31
CA MET A 109 -10.52 9.93 -7.27
C MET A 109 -11.78 9.93 -6.39
N GLY A 110 -12.11 11.00 -5.72
CA GLY A 110 -13.24 11.11 -4.79
C GLY A 110 -13.09 10.27 -3.51
N ILE A 111 -11.90 9.72 -3.25
CA ILE A 111 -11.62 8.91 -2.07
C ILE A 111 -11.51 9.78 -0.83
N TRP A 112 -10.87 10.92 -0.94
CA TRP A 112 -10.65 11.87 0.13
C TRP A 112 -11.40 13.16 -0.15
N ARG A 113 -12.56 13.30 0.46
CA ARG A 113 -13.37 14.52 0.41
C ARG A 113 -13.27 15.26 1.75
N ARG A 114 -13.39 16.58 1.71
CA ARG A 114 -13.37 17.43 2.90
C ARG A 114 -14.42 17.01 3.95
N SER A 115 -15.55 16.46 3.50
CA SER A 115 -16.62 15.92 4.34
C SER A 115 -16.25 14.63 5.09
N ASN A 116 -15.20 13.95 4.71
CA ASN A 116 -14.72 12.72 5.35
C ASN A 116 -13.79 13.01 6.55
N LYS A 117 -13.36 14.25 6.71
CA LYS A 117 -12.65 14.73 7.89
C LYS A 117 -13.68 15.28 8.90
N ARG A 118 -14.19 14.43 9.75
CA ARG A 118 -14.88 14.83 10.98
C ARG A 118 -14.08 14.36 12.17
#